data_7147601406b3e0587871c5ef99d2b024
#
_entry.id   7147601406b3e0587871c5ef99d2b024
#
_cell.length_a   1.000
_cell.length_b   1.000
_cell.length_c   1.000
_cell.angle_alpha   90.00
_cell.angle_beta   90.00
_cell.angle_gamma   90.00
#
_symmetry.space_group_name_H-M   'P 1'
#
loop_
_entity.id
_entity.type
_entity.pdbx_description
1 polymer ?
#
loop_
_entity_poly.entity_id
_entity_poly.type
_entity_poly.pdbx_seq_one_letter_code
_entity_poly.pdbx_strand_id
1 'polypeptide(L)'
;MKSVLGKFIQREFGRENYTRYTDKLNRKESMDIFCDIYEKLRHEDSENLNQSLRNLLDTVQVSIRISKNFWYITLGCLVTVATLIFLGLPAMILYSALAVTGICYLYKVVEYVRNRYCDRDVKIVLIYKIALFHLLEESLSFRKL
;
A
#
# COMPACT_ATOMS: atom_id res chain seq x y z
N MET A 1 8.16 -8.94 -5.36
CA MET A 1 7.16 -8.72 -4.28
C MET A 1 6.54 -7.35 -4.46
N LYS A 2 5.19 -7.19 -4.38
CA LYS A 2 4.47 -5.94 -4.66
C LYS A 2 4.05 -5.24 -3.36
N SER A 3 3.83 -3.92 -3.42
CA SER A 3 3.28 -3.15 -2.29
C SER A 3 1.86 -3.61 -1.93
N VAL A 4 1.36 -3.20 -0.77
CA VAL A 4 -0.03 -3.45 -0.36
C VAL A 4 -1.00 -2.82 -1.36
N LEU A 5 -0.73 -1.58 -1.78
CA LEU A 5 -1.52 -0.87 -2.78
C LEU A 5 -1.49 -1.55 -4.16
N GLY A 6 -0.31 -2.00 -4.61
CA GLY A 6 -0.18 -2.71 -5.88
C GLY A 6 -0.91 -4.06 -5.89
N LYS A 7 -0.96 -4.77 -4.76
CA LYS A 7 -1.77 -5.98 -4.61
C LYS A 7 -3.26 -5.68 -4.67
N PHE A 8 -3.69 -4.58 -4.05
CA PHE A 8 -5.08 -4.13 -4.09
C PHE A 8 -5.51 -3.83 -5.53
N ILE A 9 -4.76 -3.00 -6.27
CA ILE A 9 -5.07 -2.66 -7.66
C ILE A 9 -5.13 -3.91 -8.54
N GLN A 10 -4.23 -4.87 -8.33
CA GLN A 10 -4.25 -6.13 -9.07
C GLN A 10 -5.47 -6.99 -8.77
N ARG A 11 -5.99 -6.95 -7.55
CA ARG A 11 -7.20 -7.66 -7.17
C ARG A 11 -8.44 -7.03 -7.80
N GLU A 12 -8.52 -5.70 -7.82
CA GLU A 12 -9.66 -4.96 -8.37
C GLU A 12 -9.70 -4.98 -9.92
N PHE A 13 -8.56 -4.77 -10.56
CA PHE A 13 -8.49 -4.59 -12.03
C PHE A 13 -7.84 -5.76 -12.77
N GLY A 14 -7.24 -6.71 -12.08
CA GLY A 14 -6.46 -7.79 -12.66
C GLY A 14 -5.00 -7.42 -12.94
N ARG A 15 -4.17 -8.45 -13.11
CA ARG A 15 -2.71 -8.31 -13.27
C ARG A 15 -2.33 -7.61 -14.57
N GLU A 16 -3.07 -7.84 -15.64
CA GLU A 16 -2.82 -7.28 -16.97
C GLU A 16 -3.06 -5.76 -16.98
N ASN A 17 -4.22 -5.32 -16.45
CA ASN A 17 -4.54 -3.90 -16.35
C ASN A 17 -3.58 -3.16 -15.41
N TYR A 18 -3.14 -3.77 -14.32
CA TYR A 18 -2.13 -3.19 -13.47
C TYR A 18 -0.82 -2.91 -14.22
N THR A 19 -0.36 -3.85 -15.05
CA THR A 19 0.86 -3.66 -15.87
C THR A 19 0.63 -2.55 -16.88
N ARG A 20 -0.50 -2.55 -17.58
CA ARG A 20 -0.89 -1.50 -18.54
C ARG A 20 -0.96 -0.12 -17.89
N TYR A 21 -1.55 0.01 -16.71
CA TYR A 21 -1.61 1.27 -15.97
C TYR A 21 -0.24 1.77 -15.52
N THR A 22 0.62 0.87 -15.10
CA THR A 22 2.00 1.20 -14.73
C THR A 22 2.78 1.74 -15.94
N ASP A 23 2.60 1.15 -17.12
CA ASP A 23 3.25 1.59 -18.36
C ASP A 23 2.69 2.93 -18.84
N LYS A 24 1.37 3.12 -18.82
CA LYS A 24 0.72 4.40 -19.13
C LYS A 24 1.17 5.52 -18.18
N LEU A 25 1.33 5.22 -16.90
CA LEU A 25 1.81 6.19 -15.91
C LEU A 25 3.26 6.63 -16.20
N ASN A 26 4.11 5.71 -16.66
CA ASN A 26 5.48 6.06 -17.08
C ASN A 26 5.49 6.99 -18.29
N ARG A 27 4.47 6.93 -19.16
CA ARG A 27 4.27 7.82 -20.31
C ARG A 27 3.54 9.13 -19.98
N LYS A 28 3.21 9.37 -18.69
CA LYS A 28 2.43 10.50 -18.21
C LYS A 28 0.98 10.58 -18.74
N GLU A 29 0.43 9.46 -19.16
CA GLU A 29 -0.94 9.31 -19.68
C GLU A 29 -1.94 9.03 -18.55
N SER A 30 -1.97 9.88 -17.52
CA SER A 30 -2.82 9.71 -16.33
C SER A 30 -4.31 9.83 -16.65
N MET A 31 -4.65 10.64 -17.67
CA MET A 31 -6.04 10.83 -18.08
C MET A 31 -6.64 9.59 -18.73
N ASP A 32 -5.84 8.86 -19.52
CA ASP A 32 -6.26 7.61 -20.14
C ASP A 32 -6.53 6.51 -19.10
N ILE A 33 -5.75 6.52 -18.00
CA ILE A 33 -5.99 5.60 -16.87
C ILE A 33 -7.30 5.97 -16.18
N PHE A 34 -7.55 7.26 -15.98
CA PHE A 34 -8.79 7.74 -15.38
C PHE A 34 -10.01 7.35 -16.22
N CYS A 35 -9.99 7.59 -17.53
CA CYS A 35 -11.09 7.24 -18.42
C CYS A 35 -11.37 5.73 -18.43
N ASP A 36 -10.33 4.89 -18.48
CA ASP A 36 -10.45 3.43 -18.46
C ASP A 36 -11.06 2.92 -17.14
N ILE A 37 -10.64 3.48 -16.01
CA ILE A 37 -11.19 3.16 -14.69
C ILE A 37 -12.63 3.67 -14.55
N TYR A 38 -12.89 4.89 -15.00
CA TYR A 38 -14.22 5.50 -14.94
C TYR A 38 -15.25 4.71 -15.76
N GLU A 39 -14.93 4.34 -17.00
CA GLU A 39 -15.82 3.51 -17.85
C GLU A 39 -16.11 2.16 -17.19
N LYS A 40 -15.10 1.54 -16.60
CA LYS A 40 -15.27 0.25 -15.94
C LYS A 40 -16.18 0.31 -14.73
N LEU A 41 -16.10 1.39 -13.94
CA LEU A 41 -16.89 1.59 -12.74
C LEU A 41 -18.28 2.17 -12.99
N ARG A 42 -18.49 2.82 -14.15
CA ARG A 42 -19.76 3.49 -14.48
C ARG A 42 -20.96 2.55 -14.49
N HIS A 43 -20.72 1.27 -14.76
CA HIS A 43 -21.78 0.26 -14.81
C HIS A 43 -22.04 -0.43 -13.46
N GLU A 44 -21.31 -0.03 -12.40
CA GLU A 44 -21.50 -0.58 -11.07
C GLU A 44 -22.57 0.18 -10.28
N ASP A 45 -23.30 -0.56 -9.45
CA ASP A 45 -24.30 0.04 -8.55
C ASP A 45 -23.63 0.90 -7.48
N SER A 46 -24.36 1.92 -6.99
CA SER A 46 -23.89 2.84 -5.96
C SER A 46 -23.45 2.13 -4.66
N GLU A 47 -24.02 0.97 -4.35
CA GLU A 47 -23.64 0.16 -3.20
C GLU A 47 -22.27 -0.49 -3.41
N ASN A 48 -22.01 -1.05 -4.59
CA ASN A 48 -20.72 -1.61 -4.98
C ASN A 48 -19.63 -0.54 -5.01
N LEU A 49 -19.92 0.67 -5.52
CA LEU A 49 -19.01 1.80 -5.51
C LEU A 49 -18.62 2.22 -4.08
N ASN A 50 -19.59 2.26 -3.16
CA ASN A 50 -19.34 2.55 -1.75
C ASN A 50 -18.49 1.46 -1.09
N GLN A 51 -18.72 0.19 -1.41
CA GLN A 51 -17.92 -0.91 -0.91
C GLN A 51 -16.49 -0.85 -1.43
N SER A 52 -16.31 -0.54 -2.71
CA SER A 52 -14.99 -0.34 -3.33
C SER A 52 -14.24 0.83 -2.69
N LEU A 53 -14.93 1.92 -2.35
CA LEU A 53 -14.35 3.03 -1.63
C LEU A 53 -13.90 2.64 -0.21
N ARG A 54 -14.70 1.88 0.53
CA ARG A 54 -14.32 1.36 1.85
C ARG A 54 -13.10 0.46 1.77
N ASN A 55 -13.08 -0.50 0.84
CA ASN A 55 -11.94 -1.37 0.61
C ASN A 55 -10.65 -0.61 0.27
N LEU A 56 -10.78 0.48 -0.51
CA LEU A 56 -9.68 1.38 -0.81
C LEU A 56 -9.16 2.07 0.45
N LEU A 57 -10.06 2.65 1.26
CA LEU A 57 -9.70 3.35 2.50
C LEU A 57 -9.02 2.41 3.49
N ASP A 58 -9.54 1.20 3.67
CA ASP A 58 -8.95 0.18 4.54
C ASP A 58 -7.54 -0.19 4.07
N THR A 59 -7.35 -0.36 2.76
CA THR A 59 -6.04 -0.67 2.18
C THR A 59 -5.03 0.46 2.39
N VAL A 60 -5.45 1.71 2.23
CA VAL A 60 -4.62 2.89 2.50
C VAL A 60 -4.27 2.96 3.99
N GLN A 61 -5.24 2.71 4.88
CA GLN A 61 -5.01 2.69 6.33
C GLN A 61 -4.00 1.62 6.74
N VAL A 62 -4.07 0.41 6.15
CA VAL A 62 -3.07 -0.66 6.36
C VAL A 62 -1.68 -0.20 5.92
N SER A 63 -1.56 0.46 4.76
CA SER A 63 -0.29 0.98 4.27
C SER A 63 0.33 2.02 5.23
N ILE A 64 -0.50 2.93 5.77
CA ILE A 64 -0.08 3.93 6.76
C ILE A 64 0.35 3.25 8.07
N ARG A 65 -0.41 2.24 8.52
CA ARG A 65 -0.10 1.48 9.74
C ARG A 65 1.27 0.78 9.66
N ILE A 66 1.62 0.20 8.51
CA ILE A 66 2.93 -0.41 8.28
C ILE A 66 4.04 0.63 8.46
N SER A 67 3.85 1.84 7.92
CA SER A 67 4.83 2.92 8.06
C SER A 67 5.00 3.39 9.52
N LYS A 68 3.90 3.51 10.27
CA LYS A 68 3.95 3.86 11.71
C LYS A 68 4.62 2.76 12.54
N ASN A 69 4.23 1.51 12.32
CA ASN A 69 4.78 0.39 13.10
C ASN A 69 6.27 0.19 12.88
N PHE A 70 6.80 0.60 11.73
CA PHE A 70 8.23 0.51 11.46
C PHE A 70 9.08 1.28 12.48
N TRP A 71 8.66 2.48 12.91
CA TRP A 71 9.35 3.26 13.92
C TRP A 71 9.41 2.56 15.27
N TYR A 72 8.31 1.95 15.70
CA TYR A 72 8.26 1.17 16.94
C TYR A 72 9.15 -0.07 16.88
N ILE A 73 9.18 -0.75 15.73
CA ILE A 73 10.05 -1.92 15.50
C ILE A 73 11.53 -1.50 15.54
N THR A 74 11.87 -0.36 14.93
CA THR A 74 13.24 0.16 14.94
C THR A 74 13.68 0.50 16.36
N LEU A 75 12.85 1.19 17.14
CA LEU A 75 13.12 1.51 18.53
C LEU A 75 13.29 0.22 19.37
N GLY A 76 12.37 -0.73 19.22
CA GLY A 76 12.45 -2.04 19.90
C GLY A 76 13.72 -2.80 19.55
N CYS A 77 14.14 -2.80 18.28
CA CYS A 77 15.38 -3.42 17.85
C CYS A 77 16.60 -2.78 18.51
N LEU A 78 16.66 -1.44 18.59
CA LEU A 78 17.74 -0.71 19.25
C LEU A 78 17.83 -1.06 20.74
N VAL A 79 16.69 -1.10 21.43
CA VAL A 79 16.62 -1.47 22.85
C VAL A 79 17.09 -2.93 23.03
N THR A 80 16.66 -3.86 22.17
CA THR A 80 17.08 -5.27 22.23
C THR A 80 18.59 -5.41 22.05
N VAL A 81 19.17 -4.75 21.05
CA VAL A 81 20.61 -4.77 20.80
C VAL A 81 21.40 -4.19 21.99
N ALA A 82 20.95 -3.06 22.53
CA ALA A 82 21.57 -2.47 23.72
C ALA A 82 21.53 -3.43 24.92
N THR A 83 20.37 -4.04 25.18
CA THR A 83 20.22 -5.01 26.27
C THR A 83 21.13 -6.22 26.11
N LEU A 84 21.26 -6.77 24.90
CA LEU A 84 22.15 -7.91 24.62
C LEU A 84 23.62 -7.57 24.92
N ILE A 85 24.04 -6.34 24.60
CA ILE A 85 25.42 -5.89 24.86
C ILE A 85 25.66 -5.74 26.38
N PHE A 86 24.70 -5.15 27.10
CA PHE A 86 24.82 -4.93 28.54
C PHE A 86 24.76 -6.21 29.40
N LEU A 87 24.11 -7.28 28.90
CA LEU A 87 23.99 -8.55 29.61
C LEU A 87 25.31 -9.31 29.74
N GLY A 88 26.38 -8.94 29.01
CA GLY A 88 27.69 -9.59 29.09
C GLY A 88 27.65 -11.07 28.73
N LEU A 89 26.82 -11.50 27.80
CA LEU A 89 26.65 -12.89 27.38
C LEU A 89 27.92 -13.45 26.71
N PRO A 90 28.12 -14.76 26.75
CA PRO A 90 29.23 -15.43 26.03
C PRO A 90 29.16 -15.07 24.54
N ALA A 91 30.32 -14.81 23.93
CA ALA A 91 30.43 -14.29 22.56
C ALA A 91 29.62 -15.10 21.52
N MET A 92 29.61 -16.42 21.62
CA MET A 92 28.85 -17.30 20.74
C MET A 92 27.32 -17.00 20.78
N ILE A 93 26.75 -16.83 21.97
CA ILE A 93 25.33 -16.54 22.17
C ILE A 93 25.01 -15.12 21.70
N LEU A 94 25.90 -14.16 22.01
CA LEU A 94 25.73 -12.77 21.61
C LEU A 94 25.69 -12.63 20.07
N TYR A 95 26.65 -13.22 19.36
CA TYR A 95 26.69 -13.12 17.89
C TYR A 95 25.51 -13.81 17.23
N SER A 96 25.06 -14.97 17.73
CA SER A 96 23.89 -15.65 17.19
C SER A 96 22.60 -14.83 17.40
N ALA A 97 22.40 -14.24 18.57
CA ALA A 97 21.25 -13.39 18.88
C ALA A 97 21.25 -12.11 18.03
N LEU A 98 22.41 -11.48 17.86
CA LEU A 98 22.54 -10.29 16.98
C LEU A 98 22.27 -10.64 15.52
N ALA A 99 22.73 -11.79 15.02
CA ALA A 99 22.47 -12.22 13.65
C ALA A 99 20.98 -12.43 13.40
N VAL A 100 20.28 -13.13 14.29
CA VAL A 100 18.81 -13.34 14.18
C VAL A 100 18.06 -12.03 14.23
N THR A 101 18.38 -11.15 15.18
CA THR A 101 17.77 -9.81 15.31
C THR A 101 18.00 -8.98 14.05
N GLY A 102 19.20 -9.00 13.50
CA GLY A 102 19.57 -8.29 12.26
C GLY A 102 18.79 -8.80 11.05
N ILE A 103 18.64 -10.11 10.88
CA ILE A 103 17.86 -10.71 9.78
C ILE A 103 16.38 -10.29 9.88
N CYS A 104 15.80 -10.38 11.07
CA CYS A 104 14.42 -9.97 11.31
C CYS A 104 14.21 -8.47 11.02
N TYR A 105 15.16 -7.63 11.43
CA TYR A 105 15.12 -6.20 11.15
C TYR A 105 15.24 -5.88 9.66
N LEU A 106 16.17 -6.51 8.95
CA LEU A 106 16.33 -6.36 7.49
C LEU A 106 15.04 -6.72 6.74
N TYR A 107 14.38 -7.80 7.14
CA TYR A 107 13.09 -8.16 6.56
C TYR A 107 12.05 -7.03 6.71
N LYS A 108 11.99 -6.41 7.88
CA LYS A 108 11.08 -5.27 8.16
C LYS A 108 11.47 -4.00 7.41
N VAL A 109 12.76 -3.73 7.25
CA VAL A 109 13.27 -2.63 6.41
C VAL A 109 12.82 -2.81 4.95
N VAL A 110 12.98 -4.00 4.38
CA VAL A 110 12.56 -4.30 3.00
C VAL A 110 11.05 -4.12 2.83
N GLU A 111 10.25 -4.58 3.81
CA GLU A 111 8.79 -4.39 3.81
C GLU A 111 8.43 -2.89 3.84
N TYR A 112 9.06 -2.11 4.70
CA TYR A 112 8.84 -0.67 4.83
C TYR A 112 9.22 0.09 3.55
N VAL A 113 10.44 -0.12 3.04
CA VAL A 113 10.93 0.53 1.82
C VAL A 113 9.99 0.26 0.64
N ARG A 114 9.58 -0.98 0.47
CA ARG A 114 8.66 -1.37 -0.61
C ARG A 114 7.31 -0.65 -0.53
N ASN A 115 6.77 -0.46 0.67
CA ASN A 115 5.49 0.23 0.82
C ASN A 115 5.62 1.76 0.73
N ARG A 116 6.75 2.32 1.17
CA ARG A 116 6.96 3.78 1.17
C ARG A 116 7.32 4.35 -0.20
N TYR A 117 8.15 3.62 -0.97
CA TYR A 117 8.64 4.13 -2.26
C TYR A 117 7.82 3.67 -3.47
N CYS A 118 6.56 3.33 -3.25
CA CYS A 118 5.67 2.86 -4.29
C CYS A 118 4.86 4.01 -4.91
N ASP A 119 5.53 5.07 -5.37
CA ASP A 119 4.90 6.27 -5.96
C ASP A 119 3.93 5.94 -7.09
N ARG A 120 4.24 4.93 -7.90
CA ARG A 120 3.37 4.48 -9.00
C ARG A 120 2.05 3.92 -8.51
N ASP A 121 2.09 3.05 -7.51
CA ASP A 121 0.88 2.45 -6.93
C ASP A 121 0.03 3.51 -6.24
N VAL A 122 0.66 4.48 -5.56
CA VAL A 122 -0.03 5.61 -4.93
C VAL A 122 -0.74 6.48 -5.96
N LYS A 123 -0.10 6.78 -7.11
CA LYS A 123 -0.72 7.56 -8.19
C LYS A 123 -1.92 6.85 -8.80
N ILE A 124 -1.83 5.53 -9.07
CA ILE A 124 -2.95 4.76 -9.60
C ILE A 124 -4.11 4.73 -8.59
N VAL A 125 -3.81 4.54 -7.30
CA VAL A 125 -4.80 4.57 -6.21
C VAL A 125 -5.48 5.94 -6.12
N LEU A 126 -4.72 7.02 -6.31
CA LEU A 126 -5.28 8.37 -6.30
C LEU A 126 -6.23 8.60 -7.48
N ILE A 127 -5.86 8.15 -8.69
CA ILE A 127 -6.73 8.21 -9.88
C ILE A 127 -7.99 7.39 -9.64
N TYR A 128 -7.87 6.20 -9.09
CA TYR A 128 -9.01 5.35 -8.74
C TYR A 128 -9.94 6.02 -7.73
N LYS A 129 -9.38 6.64 -6.69
CA LYS A 129 -10.15 7.41 -5.71
C LYS A 129 -10.94 8.54 -6.38
N ILE A 130 -10.31 9.31 -7.26
CA ILE A 130 -10.97 10.43 -7.96
C ILE A 130 -12.11 9.91 -8.83
N ALA A 131 -11.92 8.81 -9.56
CA ALA A 131 -12.98 8.21 -10.38
C ALA A 131 -14.18 7.75 -9.52
N LEU A 132 -13.92 7.10 -8.39
CA LEU A 132 -14.97 6.69 -7.44
C LEU A 132 -15.75 7.87 -6.88
N PHE A 133 -15.07 8.94 -6.47
CA PHE A 133 -15.75 10.13 -5.94
C PHE A 133 -16.62 10.79 -7.00
N HIS A 134 -16.14 10.91 -8.22
CA HIS A 134 -16.90 11.51 -9.32
C HIS A 134 -18.18 10.73 -9.62
N LEU A 135 -18.10 9.39 -9.68
CA LEU A 135 -19.27 8.54 -9.91
C LEU A 135 -20.27 8.56 -8.75
N LEU A 136 -19.79 8.61 -7.51
CA LEU A 136 -20.66 8.71 -6.34
C LEU A 136 -21.36 10.06 -6.28
N GLU A 137 -20.68 11.15 -6.63
CA GLU A 137 -21.30 12.49 -6.70
C GLU A 137 -22.37 12.55 -7.80
N GLU A 138 -22.08 11.97 -8.96
CA GLU A 138 -23.04 11.85 -10.06
C GLU A 138 -24.26 11.03 -9.64
N SER A 139 -24.09 9.89 -8.99
CA SER A 139 -25.17 9.04 -8.49
C SER A 139 -26.05 9.74 -7.45
N LEU A 140 -25.47 10.59 -6.60
CA LEU A 140 -26.18 11.37 -5.60
C LEU A 140 -26.97 12.54 -6.22
N SER A 141 -26.47 13.13 -7.30
CA SER A 141 -27.15 14.20 -8.02
C SER A 141 -28.40 13.69 -8.74
N PHE A 142 -28.35 12.50 -9.34
CA PHE A 142 -29.52 11.85 -9.95
C PHE A 142 -30.58 11.42 -8.94
N ARG A 143 -30.24 11.19 -7.68
CA ARG A 143 -31.20 10.79 -6.64
C ARG A 143 -31.94 11.98 -6.03
N LYS A 144 -31.52 13.20 -6.29
CA LYS A 144 -32.13 14.43 -5.81
C LYS A 144 -33.12 15.06 -6.81
N LEU A 145 -33.22 14.52 -8.02
CA LEU A 145 -34.23 14.87 -9.05
C LEU A 145 -35.40 13.88 -9.03
#